data_4013e3ee1a88e053cfc4cc39f644c623
#
_entry.id   4013e3ee1a88e053cfc4cc39f644c623
#
_cell.length_a   1.000
_cell.length_b   1.000
_cell.length_c   1.000
_cell.angle_alpha   90.00
_cell.angle_beta   90.00
_cell.angle_gamma   90.00
#
_symmetry.space_group_name_H-M   'P 1'
#
loop_
_entity.id
_entity.type
_entity.pdbx_description
1 polymer ?
#
loop_
_entity_poly.entity_id
_entity_poly.type
_entity_poly.pdbx_seq_one_letter_code
_entity_poly.pdbx_strand_id
1 'polypeptide(L)'
;MHVRAESLEQCREFFCEAMLQDADRDLVQRLPHRPSLSKPSIRHAGWRCMIDCMPSAYDAAYQGTRGANSEDAAIDLLSNEAKLFPRDTLEDVFAAVAQGEARYGVVPIENTLAGSIHRCYDLLFEHDVKIVGETVRRIVFALIAPPDVALSAVRKALSHPVALAQCEQFFRKHPLIQAVPVYDTAGAVEHVIREGRGDSAAVATRRAAEVYGGVILAESIQDHSENYTRFLLVTPSKSPEAAKAPAEDYKTTIVFSVGNVPGALYQSLRPFAERRIDLAKIESRPLRGSPFEYLFYLDLIGCADAKPVSDALHELSVQAKSVRVLGSYPRHRG
;
A
#
# COMPACT_ATOMS: atom_id res chain seq x y z
N MET A 1 -4.35 -29.09 -11.43
CA MET A 1 -4.28 -27.68 -11.86
C MET A 1 -2.86 -27.15 -12.09
N HIS A 2 -1.84 -28.01 -12.18
CA HIS A 2 -0.44 -27.62 -12.46
C HIS A 2 -0.07 -27.51 -13.96
N VAL A 3 -0.92 -27.95 -14.87
CA VAL A 3 -0.60 -28.06 -16.32
C VAL A 3 -0.74 -26.73 -17.08
N ARG A 4 -1.36 -25.69 -16.52
CA ARG A 4 -1.56 -24.40 -17.22
C ARG A 4 -0.42 -23.37 -17.04
N ALA A 5 0.39 -23.48 -16.01
CA ALA A 5 1.49 -22.55 -15.78
C ALA A 5 2.69 -22.82 -16.72
N GLU A 6 3.06 -24.09 -16.89
CA GLU A 6 4.15 -24.49 -17.79
C GLU A 6 3.87 -24.18 -19.28
N SER A 7 2.60 -24.23 -19.72
CA SER A 7 2.25 -23.91 -21.11
C SER A 7 2.34 -22.42 -21.43
N LEU A 8 2.16 -21.55 -20.45
CA LEU A 8 2.28 -20.09 -20.61
C LEU A 8 3.76 -19.64 -20.64
N GLU A 9 4.61 -20.29 -19.88
CA GLU A 9 6.05 -20.05 -19.90
C GLU A 9 6.68 -20.51 -21.21
N GLN A 10 6.33 -21.68 -21.70
CA GLN A 10 6.77 -22.18 -23.02
C GLN A 10 6.24 -21.35 -24.19
N CYS A 11 5.01 -20.84 -24.13
CA CYS A 11 4.51 -19.88 -25.12
C CYS A 11 5.24 -18.53 -25.05
N ARG A 12 5.65 -18.09 -23.87
CA ARG A 12 6.44 -16.86 -23.67
C ARG A 12 7.83 -17.00 -24.31
N GLU A 13 8.51 -18.12 -24.13
CA GLU A 13 9.84 -18.36 -24.71
C GLU A 13 9.76 -18.48 -26.24
N PHE A 14 8.77 -19.19 -26.78
CA PHE A 14 8.60 -19.37 -28.22
C PHE A 14 8.24 -18.07 -28.96
N PHE A 15 7.40 -17.22 -28.36
CA PHE A 15 7.06 -15.90 -28.93
C PHE A 15 8.22 -14.92 -28.86
N CYS A 16 9.04 -15.01 -27.82
CA CYS A 16 10.22 -14.18 -27.64
C CYS A 16 11.32 -14.53 -28.65
N GLU A 17 11.54 -15.81 -28.94
CA GLU A 17 12.52 -16.25 -29.95
C GLU A 17 12.09 -15.88 -31.39
N ALA A 18 10.79 -15.99 -31.71
CA ALA A 18 10.26 -15.63 -33.02
C ALA A 18 10.38 -14.12 -33.32
N MET A 19 10.14 -13.26 -32.31
CA MET A 19 10.27 -11.80 -32.46
C MET A 19 11.72 -11.33 -32.54
N LEU A 20 12.67 -12.03 -31.92
CA LEU A 20 14.09 -11.72 -31.99
C LEU A 20 14.70 -12.07 -33.35
N GLN A 21 14.16 -13.08 -34.05
CA GLN A 21 14.63 -13.45 -35.42
C GLN A 21 14.20 -12.45 -36.47
N ASP A 22 13.03 -11.79 -36.31
CA ASP A 22 12.56 -10.77 -37.27
C ASP A 22 13.23 -9.39 -37.04
N ALA A 23 13.51 -9.04 -35.78
CA ALA A 23 14.19 -7.77 -35.46
C ALA A 23 15.64 -7.69 -35.96
N ASP A 24 16.34 -8.83 -36.05
CA ASP A 24 17.76 -8.88 -36.47
C ASP A 24 17.92 -8.77 -38.04
N ARG A 25 16.87 -9.06 -38.81
CA ARG A 25 16.96 -9.00 -40.30
C ARG A 25 16.85 -7.58 -40.84
N ASP A 26 16.14 -6.67 -40.20
CA ASP A 26 15.92 -5.30 -40.69
C ASP A 26 17.04 -4.32 -40.26
N LEU A 27 17.79 -4.63 -39.20
CA LEU A 27 18.84 -3.74 -38.66
C LEU A 27 20.19 -3.90 -39.36
N VAL A 28 20.49 -5.05 -39.99
CA VAL A 28 21.80 -5.35 -40.60
C VAL A 28 22.01 -4.67 -41.95
N GLN A 29 20.96 -4.21 -42.62
CA GLN A 29 21.07 -3.65 -43.99
C GLN A 29 21.29 -2.12 -44.06
N ARG A 30 21.42 -1.38 -42.98
CA ARG A 30 21.44 0.11 -43.02
C ARG A 30 22.60 0.84 -42.34
N LEU A 31 23.77 0.23 -42.12
CA LEU A 31 24.91 0.97 -41.55
C LEU A 31 26.21 0.85 -42.39
N PRO A 32 26.81 1.98 -42.82
CA PRO A 32 28.16 2.01 -43.38
C PRO A 32 29.20 2.18 -42.26
N HIS A 33 30.26 1.38 -42.35
CA HIS A 33 31.62 1.48 -41.74
C HIS A 33 31.78 1.79 -40.24
N ARG A 34 32.42 0.81 -39.56
CA ARG A 34 32.79 0.75 -38.13
C ARG A 34 33.80 1.83 -37.70
N PRO A 35 33.77 2.19 -36.39
CA PRO A 35 34.93 1.98 -35.52
C PRO A 35 34.58 1.15 -34.26
N SER A 36 35.62 0.50 -33.74
CA SER A 36 35.60 -0.40 -32.59
C SER A 36 35.29 0.32 -31.28
N LEU A 37 34.12 0.06 -30.69
CA LEU A 37 33.83 0.41 -29.33
C LEU A 37 33.12 -0.78 -28.65
N SER A 38 33.56 -1.08 -27.42
CA SER A 38 33.06 -2.12 -26.54
C SER A 38 31.53 -2.10 -26.44
N LYS A 39 30.89 -3.25 -26.70
CA LYS A 39 29.42 -3.44 -26.67
C LYS A 39 28.86 -3.16 -25.30
N PRO A 40 28.07 -2.10 -25.07
CA PRO A 40 27.09 -2.12 -23.95
C PRO A 40 25.92 -2.99 -24.39
N SER A 41 25.46 -3.83 -23.48
CA SER A 41 24.47 -4.86 -23.73
C SER A 41 23.12 -4.26 -24.14
N ILE A 42 22.84 -4.21 -25.43
CA ILE A 42 21.52 -3.85 -26.02
C ILE A 42 20.37 -4.75 -25.47
N ARG A 43 20.72 -5.91 -24.90
CA ARG A 43 19.76 -6.87 -24.35
C ARG A 43 18.90 -6.33 -23.19
N HIS A 44 19.44 -5.45 -22.33
CA HIS A 44 18.70 -4.97 -21.14
C HIS A 44 17.70 -3.83 -21.42
N ALA A 45 17.90 -3.04 -22.46
CA ALA A 45 16.99 -1.93 -22.79
C ALA A 45 15.71 -2.40 -23.48
N GLY A 46 15.80 -3.39 -24.36
CA GLY A 46 14.62 -3.96 -25.07
C GLY A 46 13.68 -4.74 -24.16
N TRP A 47 14.21 -5.41 -23.14
CA TRP A 47 13.41 -6.17 -22.18
C TRP A 47 12.61 -5.27 -21.24
N ARG A 48 13.17 -4.15 -20.81
CA ARG A 48 12.44 -3.16 -20.00
C ARG A 48 11.24 -2.56 -20.75
N CYS A 49 11.39 -2.22 -22.02
CA CYS A 49 10.31 -1.63 -22.81
C CYS A 49 9.17 -2.62 -23.08
N MET A 50 9.43 -3.94 -23.16
CA MET A 50 8.38 -4.95 -23.31
C MET A 50 7.63 -5.25 -22.02
N ILE A 51 8.31 -5.18 -20.86
CA ILE A 51 7.67 -5.36 -19.55
C ILE A 51 6.71 -4.20 -19.25
N ASP A 52 7.08 -2.97 -19.63
CA ASP A 52 6.24 -1.77 -19.45
C ASP A 52 4.96 -1.77 -20.32
N CYS A 53 4.83 -2.67 -21.31
CA CYS A 53 3.67 -2.78 -22.20
C CYS A 53 2.77 -4.00 -21.91
N MET A 54 3.14 -4.89 -20.98
CA MET A 54 2.26 -6.00 -20.61
C MET A 54 1.22 -5.57 -19.58
N PRO A 55 -0.07 -5.91 -19.76
CA PRO A 55 -1.07 -5.65 -18.73
C PRO A 55 -0.71 -6.44 -17.47
N SER A 56 -0.74 -5.77 -16.32
CA SER A 56 -0.53 -6.41 -15.03
C SER A 56 -1.51 -7.58 -14.84
N ALA A 57 -1.04 -8.68 -14.27
CA ALA A 57 -1.87 -9.87 -14.03
C ALA A 57 -2.97 -9.59 -12.99
N TYR A 58 -2.72 -8.63 -12.10
CA TYR A 58 -3.60 -8.20 -11.03
C TYR A 58 -3.85 -6.70 -11.07
N ASP A 59 -5.05 -6.28 -10.64
CA ASP A 59 -5.40 -4.87 -10.55
C ASP A 59 -4.73 -4.23 -9.34
N ALA A 60 -4.72 -4.88 -8.18
CA ALA A 60 -3.99 -4.38 -7.02
C ALA A 60 -3.38 -5.49 -6.15
N ALA A 61 -2.19 -5.21 -5.61
CA ALA A 61 -1.60 -5.94 -4.49
C ALA A 61 -1.98 -5.26 -3.16
N TYR A 62 -2.16 -6.05 -2.11
CA TYR A 62 -2.45 -5.56 -0.76
C TYR A 62 -1.77 -6.44 0.29
N GLN A 63 -1.49 -5.88 1.48
CA GLN A 63 -0.91 -6.64 2.59
C GLN A 63 -1.98 -7.43 3.34
N GLY A 64 -1.68 -8.68 3.67
CA GLY A 64 -2.50 -9.61 4.44
C GLY A 64 -3.15 -10.68 3.57
N THR A 65 -3.97 -11.50 4.21
CA THR A 65 -4.73 -12.58 3.57
C THR A 65 -6.11 -12.09 3.12
N ARG A 66 -6.87 -12.94 2.42
CA ARG A 66 -8.27 -12.65 2.08
C ARG A 66 -9.09 -12.36 3.35
N GLY A 67 -9.99 -11.40 3.28
CA GLY A 67 -10.77 -10.94 4.44
C GLY A 67 -10.04 -9.89 5.31
N ALA A 68 -8.81 -9.46 4.93
CA ALA A 68 -8.10 -8.39 5.61
C ALA A 68 -8.71 -7.00 5.32
N ASN A 69 -8.50 -6.04 6.24
CA ASN A 69 -8.93 -4.65 6.04
C ASN A 69 -8.33 -4.01 4.76
N SER A 70 -7.12 -4.44 4.37
CA SER A 70 -6.47 -3.97 3.15
C SER A 70 -7.15 -4.49 1.88
N GLU A 71 -7.73 -5.71 1.90
CA GLU A 71 -8.55 -6.23 0.80
C GLU A 71 -9.81 -5.38 0.64
N ASP A 72 -10.50 -5.11 1.75
CA ASP A 72 -11.69 -4.25 1.72
C ASP A 72 -11.37 -2.83 1.22
N ALA A 73 -10.23 -2.26 1.63
CA ALA A 73 -9.78 -0.96 1.13
C ALA A 73 -9.49 -0.99 -0.38
N ALA A 74 -8.96 -2.10 -0.89
CA ALA A 74 -8.75 -2.28 -2.33
C ALA A 74 -10.08 -2.34 -3.10
N ILE A 75 -11.08 -3.01 -2.55
CA ILE A 75 -12.43 -3.07 -3.12
C ILE A 75 -13.08 -1.69 -3.16
N ASP A 76 -12.97 -0.90 -2.07
CA ASP A 76 -13.50 0.47 -2.02
C ASP A 76 -12.84 1.39 -3.05
N LEU A 77 -11.53 1.24 -3.26
CA LEU A 77 -10.76 2.09 -4.16
C LEU A 77 -10.91 1.72 -5.64
N LEU A 78 -11.22 0.47 -5.94
CA LEU A 78 -11.28 -0.04 -7.30
C LEU A 78 -12.68 -0.55 -7.67
N SER A 79 -13.02 -1.76 -7.27
CA SER A 79 -14.34 -2.38 -7.38
C SER A 79 -14.33 -3.80 -6.79
N ASN A 80 -15.52 -4.39 -6.62
CA ASN A 80 -15.67 -5.81 -6.23
C ASN A 80 -15.15 -6.80 -7.28
N GLU A 81 -14.99 -6.37 -8.53
CA GLU A 81 -14.54 -7.22 -9.65
C GLU A 81 -13.03 -7.19 -9.82
N ALA A 82 -12.33 -6.32 -9.07
CA ALA A 82 -10.89 -6.19 -9.15
C ALA A 82 -10.17 -7.49 -8.80
N LYS A 83 -9.18 -7.86 -9.61
CA LYS A 83 -8.30 -9.00 -9.36
C LYS A 83 -7.24 -8.60 -8.32
N LEU A 84 -7.46 -9.01 -7.09
CA LEU A 84 -6.63 -8.65 -5.96
C LEU A 84 -5.55 -9.69 -5.68
N PHE A 85 -4.37 -9.23 -5.29
CA PHE A 85 -3.18 -10.03 -5.03
C PHE A 85 -2.73 -9.88 -3.56
N PRO A 86 -3.05 -10.84 -2.67
CA PRO A 86 -2.60 -10.80 -1.28
C PRO A 86 -1.08 -11.00 -1.20
N ARG A 87 -0.43 -10.23 -0.33
CA ARG A 87 1.00 -10.29 -0.07
C ARG A 87 1.25 -10.29 1.43
N ASP A 88 2.29 -11.00 1.85
CA ASP A 88 2.56 -11.18 3.28
C ASP A 88 3.05 -9.88 3.93
N THR A 89 3.87 -9.10 3.24
CA THR A 89 4.50 -7.89 3.77
C THR A 89 4.19 -6.65 2.93
N LEU A 90 4.39 -5.47 3.50
CA LEU A 90 4.32 -4.20 2.75
C LEU A 90 5.39 -4.16 1.65
N GLU A 91 6.59 -4.67 1.93
CA GLU A 91 7.68 -4.80 0.97
C GLU A 91 7.25 -5.55 -0.28
N ASP A 92 6.55 -6.68 -0.10
CA ASP A 92 6.05 -7.50 -1.22
C ASP A 92 4.97 -6.76 -2.03
N VAL A 93 4.13 -5.93 -1.40
CA VAL A 93 3.17 -5.08 -2.11
C VAL A 93 3.90 -4.09 -3.02
N PHE A 94 4.89 -3.37 -2.48
CA PHE A 94 5.67 -2.41 -3.27
C PHE A 94 6.50 -3.10 -4.36
N ALA A 95 7.04 -4.29 -4.08
CA ALA A 95 7.76 -5.09 -5.06
C ALA A 95 6.83 -5.54 -6.22
N ALA A 96 5.62 -6.02 -5.92
CA ALA A 96 4.65 -6.43 -6.93
C ALA A 96 4.25 -5.27 -7.85
N VAL A 97 4.10 -4.05 -7.30
CA VAL A 97 3.85 -2.83 -8.09
C VAL A 97 5.06 -2.47 -8.95
N ALA A 98 6.26 -2.49 -8.37
CA ALA A 98 7.50 -2.13 -9.08
C ALA A 98 7.85 -3.11 -10.21
N GLN A 99 7.49 -4.38 -10.07
CA GLN A 99 7.70 -5.44 -11.05
C GLN A 99 6.57 -5.54 -12.10
N GLY A 100 5.49 -4.75 -11.94
CA GLY A 100 4.35 -4.77 -12.86
C GLY A 100 3.44 -6.00 -12.69
N GLU A 101 3.59 -6.79 -11.63
CA GLU A 101 2.70 -7.91 -11.30
C GLU A 101 1.30 -7.40 -10.95
N ALA A 102 1.24 -6.28 -10.23
CA ALA A 102 0.01 -5.56 -9.93
C ALA A 102 0.10 -4.12 -10.44
N ARG A 103 -1.02 -3.61 -10.97
CA ARG A 103 -1.13 -2.23 -11.45
C ARG A 103 -1.08 -1.22 -10.32
N TYR A 104 -1.69 -1.56 -9.19
CA TYR A 104 -1.75 -0.74 -7.99
C TYR A 104 -1.24 -1.50 -6.77
N GLY A 105 -0.86 -0.74 -5.73
CA GLY A 105 -0.68 -1.25 -4.37
C GLY A 105 -1.63 -0.54 -3.42
N VAL A 106 -2.27 -1.29 -2.53
CA VAL A 106 -3.09 -0.73 -1.46
C VAL A 106 -2.37 -0.92 -0.14
N VAL A 107 -2.00 0.19 0.48
CA VAL A 107 -1.13 0.19 1.67
C VAL A 107 -1.73 1.06 2.79
N PRO A 108 -1.75 0.57 4.05
CA PRO A 108 -2.18 1.35 5.19
C PRO A 108 -1.09 2.38 5.54
N ILE A 109 -1.47 3.64 5.78
CA ILE A 109 -0.54 4.71 6.11
C ILE A 109 -0.63 5.15 7.58
N GLU A 110 -1.84 5.10 8.14
CA GLU A 110 -2.10 5.47 9.54
C GLU A 110 -3.37 4.83 10.07
N ASN A 111 -3.42 4.65 11.38
CA ASN A 111 -4.61 4.27 12.12
C ASN A 111 -4.82 5.27 13.26
N THR A 112 -6.07 5.67 13.52
CA THR A 112 -6.40 6.70 14.52
C THR A 112 -6.01 6.35 15.95
N LEU A 113 -5.85 5.07 16.28
CA LEU A 113 -5.48 4.58 17.61
C LEU A 113 -4.01 4.14 17.68
N ALA A 114 -3.52 3.45 16.65
CA ALA A 114 -2.15 2.92 16.60
C ALA A 114 -1.14 3.92 16.05
N GLY A 115 -1.59 5.02 15.42
CA GLY A 115 -0.73 6.04 14.85
C GLY A 115 -0.22 5.72 13.45
N SER A 116 0.89 6.35 13.07
CA SER A 116 1.49 6.25 11.74
C SER A 116 2.16 4.90 11.52
N ILE A 117 1.98 4.34 10.31
CA ILE A 117 2.64 3.10 9.90
C ILE A 117 3.97 3.46 9.25
N HIS A 118 4.97 3.65 10.09
CA HIS A 118 6.27 4.22 9.72
C HIS A 118 6.94 3.49 8.54
N ARG A 119 6.83 2.16 8.49
CA ARG A 119 7.43 1.39 7.40
C ARG A 119 6.84 1.73 6.03
N CYS A 120 5.55 2.07 5.96
CA CYS A 120 4.92 2.50 4.72
C CYS A 120 5.51 3.83 4.21
N TYR A 121 5.78 4.79 5.10
CA TYR A 121 6.47 6.04 4.73
C TYR A 121 7.88 5.78 4.17
N ASP A 122 8.64 4.89 4.81
CA ASP A 122 9.98 4.52 4.33
C ASP A 122 9.90 3.92 2.92
N LEU A 123 8.95 3.00 2.67
CA LEU A 123 8.75 2.37 1.36
C LEU A 123 8.28 3.35 0.28
N LEU A 124 7.40 4.32 0.62
CA LEU A 124 7.02 5.40 -0.29
C LEU A 124 8.22 6.24 -0.73
N PHE A 125 9.22 6.40 0.13
CA PHE A 125 10.47 7.10 -0.20
C PHE A 125 11.43 6.22 -0.99
N GLU A 126 11.58 4.94 -0.62
CA GLU A 126 12.50 3.98 -1.22
C GLU A 126 12.11 3.60 -2.67
N HIS A 127 10.80 3.61 -3.00
CA HIS A 127 10.27 3.19 -4.30
C HIS A 127 9.86 4.38 -5.20
N ASP A 128 9.97 4.19 -6.53
CA ASP A 128 9.52 5.17 -7.53
C ASP A 128 8.02 4.99 -7.82
N VAL A 129 7.19 5.37 -6.86
CA VAL A 129 5.74 5.27 -6.93
C VAL A 129 5.08 6.63 -6.74
N LYS A 130 3.81 6.73 -7.17
CA LYS A 130 2.89 7.86 -6.94
C LYS A 130 1.64 7.38 -6.22
N ILE A 131 1.15 8.22 -5.31
CA ILE A 131 -0.15 8.07 -4.69
C ILE A 131 -1.20 8.63 -5.64
N VAL A 132 -2.22 7.83 -5.96
CA VAL A 132 -3.29 8.17 -6.90
C VAL A 132 -4.69 8.12 -6.29
N GLY A 133 -4.80 7.72 -5.03
CA GLY A 133 -6.06 7.68 -4.30
C GLY A 133 -5.86 7.39 -2.81
N GLU A 134 -6.91 7.62 -2.05
CA GLU A 134 -6.99 7.23 -0.63
C GLU A 134 -8.39 6.76 -0.27
N THR A 135 -8.49 5.91 0.75
CA THR A 135 -9.75 5.61 1.45
C THR A 135 -9.52 5.54 2.95
N VAL A 136 -10.58 5.82 3.72
CA VAL A 136 -10.58 5.71 5.18
C VAL A 136 -11.64 4.71 5.58
N ARG A 137 -11.25 3.67 6.29
CA ARG A 137 -12.15 2.61 6.74
C ARG A 137 -12.26 2.56 8.25
N ARG A 138 -13.48 2.42 8.75
CA ARG A 138 -13.73 2.11 10.15
C ARG A 138 -13.40 0.65 10.40
N ILE A 139 -12.60 0.40 11.43
CA ILE A 139 -12.18 -0.94 11.83
C ILE A 139 -13.08 -1.43 12.95
N VAL A 140 -13.85 -2.46 12.67
CA VAL A 140 -14.77 -3.09 13.63
C VAL A 140 -14.36 -4.55 13.82
N PHE A 141 -14.04 -4.93 15.06
CA PHE A 141 -13.65 -6.30 15.37
C PHE A 141 -14.82 -7.12 15.91
N ALA A 142 -14.81 -8.39 15.53
CA ALA A 142 -15.73 -9.41 16.01
C ALA A 142 -14.94 -10.62 16.53
N LEU A 143 -15.51 -11.35 17.46
CA LEU A 143 -15.04 -12.68 17.85
C LEU A 143 -15.68 -13.71 16.92
N ILE A 144 -14.85 -14.44 16.19
CA ILE A 144 -15.25 -15.37 15.12
C ILE A 144 -14.79 -16.77 15.49
N ALA A 145 -15.67 -17.75 15.37
CA ALA A 145 -15.38 -19.14 15.68
C ALA A 145 -15.85 -20.08 14.56
N PRO A 146 -15.43 -21.36 14.57
CA PRO A 146 -16.04 -22.39 13.72
C PRO A 146 -17.56 -22.49 13.96
N PRO A 147 -18.34 -22.94 12.95
CA PRO A 147 -19.74 -23.30 13.15
C PRO A 147 -19.88 -24.27 14.35
N ASP A 148 -20.97 -24.17 15.07
CA ASP A 148 -21.31 -24.99 16.23
C ASP A 148 -20.48 -24.76 17.51
N VAL A 149 -19.57 -23.79 17.53
CA VAL A 149 -18.85 -23.37 18.75
C VAL A 149 -19.62 -22.27 19.47
N ALA A 150 -20.02 -22.51 20.70
CA ALA A 150 -20.64 -21.50 21.54
C ALA A 150 -19.56 -20.63 22.23
N LEU A 151 -19.93 -19.35 22.55
CA LEU A 151 -19.02 -18.43 23.24
C LEU A 151 -18.53 -19.01 24.59
N SER A 152 -19.36 -19.75 25.29
CA SER A 152 -19.03 -20.40 26.58
C SER A 152 -17.93 -21.48 26.45
N ALA A 153 -17.75 -22.05 25.27
CA ALA A 153 -16.71 -23.05 24.99
C ALA A 153 -15.34 -22.42 24.67
N VAL A 154 -15.31 -21.17 24.22
CA VAL A 154 -14.07 -20.48 23.79
C VAL A 154 -13.12 -20.28 24.98
N ARG A 155 -11.86 -20.64 24.79
CA ARG A 155 -10.76 -20.46 25.75
C ARG A 155 -9.60 -19.64 25.16
N LYS A 156 -9.50 -19.56 23.84
CA LYS A 156 -8.43 -18.83 23.13
C LYS A 156 -9.04 -17.96 22.05
N ALA A 157 -8.55 -16.72 21.95
CA ALA A 157 -8.88 -15.79 20.87
C ALA A 157 -7.58 -15.34 20.20
N LEU A 158 -7.40 -15.73 18.94
CA LEU A 158 -6.20 -15.49 18.14
C LEU A 158 -6.38 -14.20 17.33
N SER A 159 -5.37 -13.35 17.28
CA SER A 159 -5.30 -12.21 16.36
C SER A 159 -3.93 -11.55 16.37
N HIS A 160 -3.76 -10.55 15.48
CA HIS A 160 -2.60 -9.67 15.52
C HIS A 160 -2.52 -8.90 16.86
N PRO A 161 -1.33 -8.70 17.45
CA PRO A 161 -1.16 -8.04 18.76
C PRO A 161 -1.90 -6.70 18.88
N VAL A 162 -1.86 -5.87 17.83
CA VAL A 162 -2.55 -4.56 17.81
C VAL A 162 -4.08 -4.72 17.92
N ALA A 163 -4.67 -5.70 17.24
CA ALA A 163 -6.10 -5.97 17.30
C ALA A 163 -6.51 -6.47 18.69
N LEU A 164 -5.71 -7.34 19.29
CA LEU A 164 -5.95 -7.83 20.66
C LEU A 164 -5.88 -6.69 21.69
N ALA A 165 -4.89 -5.80 21.56
CA ALA A 165 -4.75 -4.64 22.45
C ALA A 165 -5.91 -3.64 22.32
N GLN A 166 -6.60 -3.61 21.18
CA GLN A 166 -7.79 -2.78 20.97
C GLN A 166 -9.08 -3.41 21.50
N CYS A 167 -9.03 -4.62 22.09
CA CYS A 167 -10.17 -5.36 22.63
C CYS A 167 -9.99 -5.73 24.12
N GLU A 168 -9.20 -4.96 24.89
CA GLU A 168 -8.90 -5.27 26.29
C GLU A 168 -10.14 -5.37 27.17
N GLN A 169 -11.13 -4.48 27.00
CA GLN A 169 -12.35 -4.51 27.81
C GLN A 169 -13.17 -5.77 27.56
N PHE A 170 -13.18 -6.27 26.32
CA PHE A 170 -13.80 -7.55 25.98
C PHE A 170 -13.14 -8.70 26.77
N PHE A 171 -11.81 -8.79 26.77
CA PHE A 171 -11.07 -9.84 27.49
C PHE A 171 -11.23 -9.72 29.00
N ARG A 172 -11.30 -8.51 29.56
CA ARG A 172 -11.59 -8.29 30.99
C ARG A 172 -12.98 -8.82 31.39
N LYS A 173 -13.98 -8.69 30.50
CA LYS A 173 -15.33 -9.22 30.72
C LYS A 173 -15.41 -10.75 30.53
N HIS A 174 -14.46 -11.32 29.77
CA HIS A 174 -14.39 -12.75 29.49
C HIS A 174 -13.05 -13.35 29.94
N PRO A 175 -12.76 -13.40 31.28
CA PRO A 175 -11.45 -13.76 31.81
C PRO A 175 -11.02 -15.19 31.51
N LEU A 176 -11.93 -16.07 31.06
CA LEU A 176 -11.63 -17.43 30.63
C LEU A 176 -11.08 -17.50 29.20
N ILE A 177 -11.16 -16.42 28.42
CA ILE A 177 -10.67 -16.34 27.05
C ILE A 177 -9.27 -15.72 27.06
N GLN A 178 -8.27 -16.51 26.74
CA GLN A 178 -6.89 -16.05 26.60
C GLN A 178 -6.67 -15.39 25.23
N ALA A 179 -6.14 -14.16 25.20
CA ALA A 179 -5.65 -13.51 23.99
C ALA A 179 -4.35 -14.17 23.53
N VAL A 180 -4.30 -14.67 22.30
CA VAL A 180 -3.14 -15.37 21.71
C VAL A 180 -2.65 -14.60 20.49
N PRO A 181 -1.45 -13.97 20.53
CA PRO A 181 -0.92 -13.22 19.43
C PRO A 181 -0.51 -14.14 18.27
N VAL A 182 -0.90 -13.77 17.04
CA VAL A 182 -0.50 -14.37 15.78
C VAL A 182 -0.16 -13.27 14.75
N TYR A 183 0.37 -13.67 13.61
CA TYR A 183 0.90 -12.71 12.64
C TYR A 183 -0.17 -11.82 11.98
N ASP A 184 -1.38 -12.36 11.69
CA ASP A 184 -2.43 -11.68 10.93
C ASP A 184 -3.82 -11.84 11.56
N THR A 185 -4.73 -10.88 11.34
CA THR A 185 -6.11 -10.90 11.84
C THR A 185 -6.99 -11.85 11.04
N ALA A 186 -7.04 -11.69 9.72
CA ALA A 186 -7.88 -12.52 8.85
C ALA A 186 -7.32 -13.94 8.73
N GLY A 187 -6.00 -14.10 8.67
CA GLY A 187 -5.33 -15.40 8.72
C GLY A 187 -5.56 -16.16 10.02
N ALA A 188 -5.80 -15.46 11.13
CA ALA A 188 -6.24 -16.11 12.37
C ALA A 188 -7.60 -16.79 12.22
N VAL A 189 -8.55 -16.18 11.49
CA VAL A 189 -9.86 -16.80 11.20
C VAL A 189 -9.68 -18.03 10.33
N GLU A 190 -8.91 -17.92 9.24
CA GLU A 190 -8.59 -19.07 8.38
C GLU A 190 -8.03 -20.24 9.19
N HIS A 191 -7.06 -19.96 10.06
CA HIS A 191 -6.42 -20.95 10.91
C HIS A 191 -7.42 -21.64 11.85
N VAL A 192 -8.23 -20.85 12.57
CA VAL A 192 -9.20 -21.36 13.54
C VAL A 192 -10.28 -22.21 12.86
N ILE A 193 -10.79 -21.77 11.70
CA ILE A 193 -11.79 -22.52 10.92
C ILE A 193 -11.22 -23.82 10.40
N ARG A 194 -10.00 -23.79 9.83
CA ARG A 194 -9.34 -24.98 9.29
C ARG A 194 -9.03 -26.03 10.35
N GLU A 195 -8.60 -25.61 11.55
CA GLU A 195 -8.32 -26.53 12.63
C GLU A 195 -9.58 -27.10 13.29
N GLY A 196 -10.70 -26.39 13.23
CA GLY A 196 -12.00 -26.86 13.75
C GLY A 196 -12.04 -27.12 15.25
N ARG A 197 -11.13 -26.50 16.04
CA ARG A 197 -11.09 -26.69 17.50
C ARG A 197 -12.25 -25.99 18.17
N GLY A 198 -12.98 -26.71 18.99
CA GLY A 198 -14.15 -26.21 19.71
C GLY A 198 -13.84 -25.22 20.83
N ASP A 199 -12.57 -24.93 21.14
CA ASP A 199 -12.12 -24.04 22.21
C ASP A 199 -11.44 -22.74 21.70
N SER A 200 -11.34 -22.56 20.39
CA SER A 200 -10.59 -21.49 19.78
C SER A 200 -11.47 -20.59 18.92
N ALA A 201 -11.23 -19.28 18.98
CA ALA A 201 -11.85 -18.26 18.16
C ALA A 201 -10.78 -17.30 17.63
N ALA A 202 -11.13 -16.42 16.70
CA ALA A 202 -10.27 -15.36 16.21
C ALA A 202 -10.93 -13.98 16.38
N VAL A 203 -10.11 -12.94 16.57
CA VAL A 203 -10.57 -11.54 16.55
C VAL A 203 -10.20 -10.96 15.18
N ALA A 204 -11.22 -10.65 14.38
CA ALA A 204 -11.05 -10.10 13.04
C ALA A 204 -12.28 -9.30 12.60
N THR A 205 -12.30 -8.85 11.34
CA THR A 205 -13.46 -8.17 10.76
C THR A 205 -14.56 -9.16 10.39
N ARG A 206 -15.80 -8.68 10.25
CA ARG A 206 -16.95 -9.45 9.72
C ARG A 206 -16.61 -10.11 8.37
N ARG A 207 -15.89 -9.40 7.50
CA ARG A 207 -15.51 -9.93 6.18
C ARG A 207 -14.69 -11.20 6.26
N ALA A 208 -13.78 -11.28 7.23
CA ALA A 208 -13.00 -12.52 7.42
C ALA A 208 -13.93 -13.70 7.79
N ALA A 209 -14.97 -13.48 8.59
CA ALA A 209 -15.98 -14.52 8.87
C ALA A 209 -16.70 -14.98 7.59
N GLU A 210 -17.11 -14.03 6.73
CA GLU A 210 -17.79 -14.32 5.46
C GLU A 210 -16.89 -15.10 4.50
N VAL A 211 -15.62 -14.71 4.39
CA VAL A 211 -14.64 -15.34 3.48
C VAL A 211 -14.31 -16.78 3.90
N TYR A 212 -14.18 -17.03 5.20
CA TYR A 212 -13.75 -18.35 5.72
C TYR A 212 -14.87 -19.20 6.29
N GLY A 213 -16.12 -18.72 6.25
CA GLY A 213 -17.28 -19.47 6.76
C GLY A 213 -17.34 -19.56 8.28
N GLY A 214 -16.81 -18.57 8.99
CA GLY A 214 -16.87 -18.48 10.44
C GLY A 214 -18.19 -17.91 10.94
N VAL A 215 -18.55 -18.21 12.19
CA VAL A 215 -19.70 -17.67 12.89
C VAL A 215 -19.25 -16.57 13.86
N ILE A 216 -19.93 -15.43 13.83
CA ILE A 216 -19.67 -14.31 14.74
C ILE A 216 -20.33 -14.59 16.08
N LEU A 217 -19.54 -14.72 17.14
CA LEU A 217 -19.99 -14.94 18.52
C LEU A 217 -20.24 -13.65 19.29
N ALA A 218 -19.49 -12.57 18.96
CA ALA A 218 -19.64 -11.26 19.53
C ALA A 218 -19.21 -10.20 18.50
N GLU A 219 -19.96 -9.12 18.39
CA GLU A 219 -19.69 -8.00 17.48
C GLU A 219 -19.19 -6.77 18.22
N SER A 220 -18.50 -5.89 17.49
CA SER A 220 -18.04 -4.58 17.99
C SER A 220 -17.30 -4.69 19.32
N ILE A 221 -16.37 -5.65 19.40
CA ILE A 221 -15.64 -5.98 20.64
C ILE A 221 -14.46 -5.04 20.91
N GLN A 222 -14.12 -4.13 19.98
CA GLN A 222 -13.10 -3.11 20.16
C GLN A 222 -13.47 -2.09 21.23
N ASP A 223 -12.48 -1.59 21.97
CA ASP A 223 -12.65 -0.68 23.08
C ASP A 223 -13.11 0.73 22.65
N HIS A 224 -12.75 1.14 21.44
CA HIS A 224 -13.06 2.45 20.87
C HIS A 224 -13.85 2.34 19.58
N SER A 225 -14.95 3.06 19.48
CA SER A 225 -15.81 3.10 18.29
C SER A 225 -15.16 3.84 17.10
N GLU A 226 -14.31 4.83 17.42
CA GLU A 226 -13.65 5.72 16.45
C GLU A 226 -12.28 5.18 16.05
N ASN A 227 -12.25 3.94 15.57
CA ASN A 227 -11.07 3.26 15.07
C ASN A 227 -11.10 3.26 13.54
N TYR A 228 -10.27 4.10 12.96
CA TYR A 228 -10.17 4.24 11.49
C TYR A 228 -8.76 3.98 11.00
N THR A 229 -8.65 3.32 9.85
CA THR A 229 -7.39 3.17 9.12
C THR A 229 -7.50 3.86 7.78
N ARG A 230 -6.52 4.69 7.47
CA ARG A 230 -6.36 5.34 6.17
C ARG A 230 -5.44 4.49 5.30
N PHE A 231 -5.90 4.21 4.07
CA PHE A 231 -5.18 3.47 3.05
C PHE A 231 -4.90 4.34 1.86
N LEU A 232 -3.75 4.13 1.23
CA LEU A 232 -3.33 4.79 0.00
C LEU A 232 -3.34 3.81 -1.16
N LEU A 233 -3.73 4.30 -2.34
CA LEU A 233 -3.58 3.62 -3.62
C LEU A 233 -2.32 4.15 -4.29
N VAL A 234 -1.34 3.28 -4.51
CA VAL A 234 -0.07 3.63 -5.15
C VAL A 234 0.08 2.95 -6.50
N THR A 235 0.80 3.59 -7.44
CA THR A 235 1.12 3.05 -8.77
C THR A 235 2.54 3.46 -9.15
N PRO A 236 3.20 2.81 -10.11
CA PRO A 236 4.50 3.28 -10.60
C PRO A 236 4.44 4.73 -11.08
N SER A 237 5.48 5.54 -10.81
CA SER A 237 5.49 6.98 -11.15
C SER A 237 5.32 7.26 -12.65
N LYS A 238 5.67 6.31 -13.50
CA LYS A 238 5.56 6.40 -14.96
C LYS A 238 4.20 5.94 -15.49
N SER A 239 3.32 5.46 -14.63
CA SER A 239 1.97 5.01 -15.02
C SER A 239 1.12 6.19 -15.50
N PRO A 240 0.27 6.00 -16.54
CA PRO A 240 -0.67 7.04 -16.99
C PRO A 240 -1.62 7.53 -15.89
N GLU A 241 -1.93 6.67 -14.92
CA GLU A 241 -2.77 7.01 -13.77
C GLU A 241 -2.13 8.04 -12.84
N ALA A 242 -0.79 8.10 -12.81
CA ALA A 242 -0.05 9.08 -12.03
C ALA A 242 -0.19 10.52 -12.57
N ALA A 243 -0.67 10.69 -13.80
CA ALA A 243 -0.80 11.95 -14.51
C ALA A 243 -2.25 12.43 -14.68
N LYS A 244 -3.22 11.88 -13.94
CA LYS A 244 -4.63 12.30 -14.06
C LYS A 244 -4.81 13.78 -13.69
N ALA A 245 -5.60 14.47 -14.50
CA ALA A 245 -5.94 15.89 -14.30
C ALA A 245 -6.66 16.13 -12.96
N PRO A 246 -6.39 17.26 -12.31
CA PRO A 246 -7.00 17.60 -11.03
C PRO A 246 -8.50 17.84 -11.17
N ALA A 247 -9.27 17.30 -10.24
CA ALA A 247 -10.64 17.69 -9.95
C ALA A 247 -10.66 18.66 -8.75
N GLU A 248 -11.81 19.20 -8.44
CA GLU A 248 -12.01 19.90 -7.17
C GLU A 248 -11.84 18.92 -6.00
N ASP A 249 -11.27 19.39 -4.88
CA ASP A 249 -11.06 18.60 -3.66
C ASP A 249 -9.97 17.49 -3.74
N TYR A 250 -8.76 17.97 -3.97
CA TYR A 250 -7.55 17.14 -3.96
C TYR A 250 -6.77 17.27 -2.67
N LYS A 251 -6.03 16.22 -2.35
CA LYS A 251 -4.96 16.19 -1.37
C LYS A 251 -3.65 15.94 -2.10
N THR A 252 -2.61 16.65 -1.71
CA THR A 252 -1.25 16.40 -2.20
C THR A 252 -0.38 15.92 -1.05
N THR A 253 0.32 14.82 -1.26
CA THR A 253 1.34 14.33 -0.33
C THR A 253 2.72 14.63 -0.91
N ILE A 254 3.56 15.28 -0.11
CA ILE A 254 4.96 15.54 -0.43
C ILE A 254 5.90 14.94 0.60
N VAL A 255 7.14 14.69 0.21
CA VAL A 255 8.25 14.43 1.14
C VAL A 255 9.37 15.41 0.86
N PHE A 256 9.94 15.99 1.91
CA PHE A 256 11.05 16.93 1.79
C PHE A 256 12.07 16.73 2.93
N SER A 257 13.29 17.20 2.71
CA SER A 257 14.33 17.26 3.74
C SER A 257 14.90 18.67 3.84
N VAL A 258 15.29 19.04 5.05
CA VAL A 258 15.87 20.37 5.34
C VAL A 258 17.17 20.22 6.11
N GLY A 259 17.97 21.28 6.14
CA GLY A 259 19.15 21.33 6.98
C GLY A 259 18.77 21.32 8.46
N ASN A 260 19.61 20.68 9.30
CA ASN A 260 19.40 20.69 10.75
C ASN A 260 19.89 22.01 11.36
N VAL A 261 19.13 23.08 11.11
CA VAL A 261 19.38 24.42 11.66
C VAL A 261 18.13 24.96 12.34
N PRO A 262 18.27 25.81 13.37
CA PRO A 262 17.13 26.42 14.04
C PRO A 262 16.18 27.13 13.06
N GLY A 263 14.87 26.85 13.16
CA GLY A 263 13.85 27.47 12.32
C GLY A 263 13.65 26.81 10.94
N ALA A 264 14.46 25.83 10.52
CA ALA A 264 14.37 25.25 9.18
C ALA A 264 12.98 24.72 8.86
N LEU A 265 12.37 23.94 9.75
CA LEU A 265 11.01 23.41 9.54
C LEU A 265 9.97 24.54 9.47
N TYR A 266 10.05 25.54 10.34
CA TYR A 266 9.17 26.69 10.30
C TYR A 266 9.23 27.41 8.94
N GLN A 267 10.44 27.69 8.45
CA GLN A 267 10.61 28.32 7.14
C GLN A 267 10.03 27.47 6.02
N SER A 268 10.15 26.15 6.10
CA SER A 268 9.59 25.21 5.11
C SER A 268 8.06 25.21 5.09
N LEU A 269 7.41 25.43 6.21
CA LEU A 269 5.95 25.46 6.32
C LEU A 269 5.34 26.86 6.00
N ARG A 270 6.14 27.91 6.11
CA ARG A 270 5.72 29.32 5.88
C ARG A 270 5.03 29.54 4.52
N PRO A 271 5.54 29.02 3.37
CA PRO A 271 4.92 29.24 2.06
C PRO A 271 3.46 28.77 1.98
N PHE A 272 3.14 27.69 2.69
CA PHE A 272 1.77 27.15 2.75
C PHE A 272 0.88 28.01 3.64
N ALA A 273 1.36 28.42 4.81
CA ALA A 273 0.61 29.26 5.73
C ALA A 273 0.24 30.64 5.13
N GLU A 274 1.20 31.30 4.46
CA GLU A 274 1.00 32.59 3.80
C GLU A 274 -0.05 32.54 2.69
N ARG A 275 -0.17 31.36 2.02
CA ARG A 275 -1.17 31.10 0.97
C ARG A 275 -2.46 30.48 1.49
N ARG A 276 -2.60 30.32 2.82
CA ARG A 276 -3.75 29.71 3.49
C ARG A 276 -4.04 28.28 2.98
N ILE A 277 -2.99 27.55 2.65
CA ILE A 277 -3.10 26.13 2.27
C ILE A 277 -3.18 25.32 3.56
N ASP A 278 -4.28 24.56 3.71
CA ASP A 278 -4.49 23.70 4.87
C ASP A 278 -3.55 22.49 4.84
N LEU A 279 -2.92 22.20 5.99
CA LEU A 279 -1.99 21.10 6.19
C LEU A 279 -2.67 20.03 7.04
N ALA A 280 -3.07 18.93 6.40
CA ALA A 280 -3.85 17.87 7.05
C ALA A 280 -2.98 16.94 7.92
N LYS A 281 -1.69 16.79 7.60
CA LYS A 281 -0.77 15.91 8.34
C LYS A 281 0.68 16.35 8.14
N ILE A 282 1.48 16.18 9.19
CA ILE A 282 2.94 16.20 9.11
C ILE A 282 3.51 15.00 9.87
N GLU A 283 4.45 14.30 9.26
CA GLU A 283 5.14 13.16 9.85
C GLU A 283 6.65 13.32 9.63
N SER A 284 7.46 13.10 10.66
CA SER A 284 8.92 13.15 10.55
C SER A 284 9.54 11.77 10.66
N ARG A 285 10.45 11.46 9.74
CA ARG A 285 11.18 10.18 9.72
C ARG A 285 12.68 10.43 9.68
N PRO A 286 13.50 9.72 10.47
CA PRO A 286 14.95 9.78 10.32
C PRO A 286 15.37 9.40 8.90
N LEU A 287 16.27 10.16 8.29
CA LEU A 287 16.84 9.81 7.00
C LEU A 287 17.91 8.74 7.20
N ARG A 288 17.66 7.54 6.68
CA ARG A 288 18.62 6.43 6.78
C ARG A 288 19.95 6.79 6.13
N GLY A 289 21.04 6.51 6.80
CA GLY A 289 22.40 6.82 6.32
C GLY A 289 22.87 8.25 6.59
N SER A 290 22.03 9.14 7.16
CA SER A 290 22.36 10.52 7.49
C SER A 290 21.96 10.81 8.95
N PRO A 291 22.88 10.64 9.92
CA PRO A 291 22.57 10.87 11.34
C PRO A 291 22.03 12.28 11.59
N PHE A 292 20.93 12.35 12.36
CA PHE A 292 20.25 13.60 12.74
C PHE A 292 19.66 14.39 11.56
N GLU A 293 19.54 13.82 10.37
CA GLU A 293 18.72 14.35 9.27
C GLU A 293 17.36 13.69 9.23
N TYR A 294 16.34 14.45 8.81
CA TYR A 294 14.96 14.01 8.81
C TYR A 294 14.30 14.23 7.45
N LEU A 295 13.46 13.28 7.08
CA LEU A 295 12.44 13.43 6.04
C LEU A 295 11.15 13.89 6.70
N PHE A 296 10.51 14.90 6.10
CA PHE A 296 9.20 15.36 6.50
C PHE A 296 8.19 15.02 5.41
N TYR A 297 7.19 14.23 5.77
CA TYR A 297 6.03 13.97 4.93
C TYR A 297 4.94 14.94 5.29
N LEU A 298 4.34 15.57 4.29
CA LEU A 298 3.32 16.59 4.48
C LEU A 298 2.14 16.30 3.57
N ASP A 299 0.94 16.21 4.15
CA ASP A 299 -0.31 16.19 3.40
C ASP A 299 -0.91 17.60 3.41
N LEU A 300 -1.18 18.14 2.26
CA LEU A 300 -1.81 19.43 2.08
C LEU A 300 -3.11 19.31 1.26
N ILE A 301 -4.07 20.15 1.55
CA ILE A 301 -5.33 20.22 0.81
C ILE A 301 -5.13 21.12 -0.42
N GLY A 302 -5.30 20.52 -1.57
CA GLY A 302 -5.13 21.15 -2.89
C GLY A 302 -4.31 20.27 -3.84
N CYS A 303 -4.41 20.58 -5.13
CA CYS A 303 -3.64 19.92 -6.18
C CYS A 303 -2.28 20.60 -6.35
N ALA A 304 -1.21 19.83 -6.56
CA ALA A 304 0.14 20.36 -6.78
C ALA A 304 0.22 21.33 -8.00
N ASP A 305 -0.61 21.12 -9.02
CA ASP A 305 -0.66 21.95 -10.23
C ASP A 305 -1.48 23.22 -10.04
N ALA A 306 -2.26 23.33 -8.96
CA ALA A 306 -3.01 24.55 -8.65
C ALA A 306 -2.03 25.66 -8.25
N LYS A 307 -2.22 26.87 -8.85
CA LYS A 307 -1.26 27.97 -8.71
C LYS A 307 -0.83 28.26 -7.26
N PRO A 308 -1.71 28.37 -6.24
CA PRO A 308 -1.26 28.63 -4.87
C PRO A 308 -0.34 27.52 -4.32
N VAL A 309 -0.65 26.25 -4.64
CA VAL A 309 0.12 25.08 -4.18
C VAL A 309 1.44 24.98 -4.95
N SER A 310 1.41 25.16 -6.26
CA SER A 310 2.60 25.14 -7.12
C SER A 310 3.60 26.24 -6.71
N ASP A 311 3.12 27.47 -6.44
CA ASP A 311 3.97 28.55 -5.95
C ASP A 311 4.59 28.24 -4.57
N ALA A 312 3.82 27.64 -3.65
CA ALA A 312 4.31 27.22 -2.34
C ALA A 312 5.36 26.09 -2.44
N LEU A 313 5.13 25.11 -3.31
CA LEU A 313 6.09 24.02 -3.58
C LEU A 313 7.38 24.53 -4.21
N HIS A 314 7.28 25.49 -5.10
CA HIS A 314 8.45 26.15 -5.68
C HIS A 314 9.28 26.87 -4.61
N GLU A 315 8.65 27.68 -3.75
CA GLU A 315 9.33 28.37 -2.65
C GLU A 315 9.96 27.39 -1.66
N LEU A 316 9.26 26.29 -1.30
CA LEU A 316 9.82 25.21 -0.49
C LEU A 316 11.07 24.59 -1.15
N SER A 317 11.04 24.38 -2.47
CA SER A 317 12.16 23.75 -3.20
C SER A 317 13.44 24.59 -3.20
N VAL A 318 13.33 25.91 -3.03
CA VAL A 318 14.49 26.81 -2.89
C VAL A 318 15.15 26.68 -1.51
N GLN A 319 14.38 26.35 -0.47
CA GLN A 319 14.85 26.28 0.92
C GLN A 319 15.22 24.88 1.37
N ALA A 320 14.56 23.86 0.82
CA ALA A 320 14.76 22.47 1.18
C ALA A 320 16.01 21.87 0.47
N LYS A 321 16.64 20.88 1.10
CA LYS A 321 17.68 20.06 0.45
C LYS A 321 17.10 19.20 -0.67
N SER A 322 15.88 18.70 -0.48
CA SER A 322 15.13 17.91 -1.47
C SER A 322 13.64 18.06 -1.25
N VAL A 323 12.87 18.04 -2.36
CA VAL A 323 11.40 18.00 -2.34
C VAL A 323 10.95 17.00 -3.40
N ARG A 324 10.05 16.08 -3.04
CA ARG A 324 9.39 15.15 -3.97
C ARG A 324 7.90 15.15 -3.73
N VAL A 325 7.11 15.43 -4.76
CA VAL A 325 5.66 15.23 -4.75
C VAL A 325 5.40 13.75 -4.92
N LEU A 326 4.81 13.12 -3.90
CA LEU A 326 4.44 11.70 -3.90
C LEU A 326 3.14 11.45 -4.65
N GLY A 327 2.25 12.45 -4.73
CA GLY A 327 1.03 12.40 -5.52
C GLY A 327 0.07 13.52 -5.18
N SER A 328 -0.80 13.83 -6.15
CA SER A 328 -2.03 14.61 -5.95
C SER A 328 -3.20 13.72 -6.34
N TYR A 329 -4.15 13.54 -5.44
CA TYR A 329 -5.21 12.53 -5.58
C TYR A 329 -6.53 13.02 -4.96
N PRO A 330 -7.68 12.47 -5.41
CA PRO A 330 -8.97 12.78 -4.81
C PRO A 330 -8.96 12.48 -3.31
N ARG A 331 -9.41 13.45 -2.53
CA ARG A 331 -9.52 13.31 -1.08
C ARG A 331 -10.70 12.39 -0.73
N HIS A 332 -10.51 11.48 0.23
CA HIS A 332 -11.63 10.74 0.81
C HIS A 332 -12.56 11.70 1.53
N ARG A 333 -13.86 11.65 1.19
CA ARG A 333 -14.93 12.33 1.92
C ARG A 333 -15.58 11.29 2.83
N GLY A 334 -15.37 11.40 4.15
CA GLY A 334 -16.01 10.58 5.16
C GLY A 334 -17.51 10.82 5.24
#